data_19c722e3d22a9ae5edddaa1afc0923d9
#
_entry.id   19c722e3d22a9ae5edddaa1afc0923d9
#
_cell.length_a   1.000
_cell.length_b   1.000
_cell.length_c   1.000
_cell.angle_alpha   90.00
_cell.angle_beta   90.00
_cell.angle_gamma   90.00
#
_symmetry.space_group_name_H-M   'P 1'
#
loop_
_entity.id
_entity.type
_entity.pdbx_description
1 polymer ?
#
loop_
_entity_poly.entity_id
_entity_poly.type
_entity_poly.pdbx_seq_one_letter_code
_entity_poly.pdbx_strand_id
1 'polypeptide(L)'
;MADEEIDDVDRAILYALQEDARNMSSGDIAARTDTSDSTVRKRINHLESSEIIKGYSADVDYQQAGYPLRMLLYCTASIPERGDLIPEILDIDGVVSVQELVTGEENLLVTVVGESDSDITPVAQALLDMGLTVADEVLVRSHETTPFGKFDSGNGT
;
A
#
# COMPACT_ATOMS: atom_id res chain seq x y z
N MET A 1 17.92 18.84 -5.16
CA MET A 1 17.10 18.21 -6.21
C MET A 1 15.82 19.00 -6.28
N ALA A 2 15.48 19.50 -7.44
CA ALA A 2 14.21 20.18 -7.60
C ALA A 2 13.11 19.15 -7.31
N ASP A 3 12.27 19.42 -6.32
CA ASP A 3 10.95 18.81 -6.23
C ASP A 3 10.25 19.14 -7.56
N GLU A 4 10.27 18.19 -8.46
CA GLU A 4 9.48 18.32 -9.68
C GLU A 4 8.03 18.14 -9.23
N GLU A 5 7.41 19.28 -8.98
CA GLU A 5 6.02 19.33 -8.50
C GLU A 5 5.13 18.66 -9.53
N ILE A 6 4.38 17.62 -9.11
CA ILE A 6 3.43 16.93 -9.98
C ILE A 6 2.37 17.95 -10.46
N ASP A 7 2.15 17.99 -11.78
CA ASP A 7 1.18 18.87 -12.41
C ASP A 7 -0.21 18.21 -12.52
N ASP A 8 -1.17 18.91 -13.13
CA ASP A 8 -2.54 18.42 -13.25
C ASP A 8 -2.65 17.18 -14.14
N VAL A 9 -1.76 17.04 -15.15
CA VAL A 9 -1.70 15.83 -15.99
C VAL A 9 -1.20 14.64 -15.18
N ASP A 10 -0.17 14.83 -14.36
CA ASP A 10 0.35 13.79 -13.49
C ASP A 10 -0.70 13.35 -12.46
N ARG A 11 -1.43 14.30 -11.87
CA ARG A 11 -2.53 14.00 -10.94
C ARG A 11 -3.64 13.17 -11.60
N ALA A 12 -4.04 13.56 -12.81
CA ALA A 12 -5.05 12.83 -13.56
C ALA A 12 -4.59 11.40 -13.92
N ILE A 13 -3.32 11.22 -14.26
CA ILE A 13 -2.71 9.89 -14.48
C ILE A 13 -2.78 9.06 -13.20
N LEU A 14 -2.36 9.61 -12.07
CA LEU A 14 -2.38 8.93 -10.77
C LEU A 14 -3.81 8.53 -10.38
N TYR A 15 -4.78 9.41 -10.59
CA TYR A 15 -6.19 9.11 -10.32
C TYR A 15 -6.69 7.95 -11.17
N ALA A 16 -6.48 8.02 -12.50
CA ALA A 16 -6.92 6.99 -13.44
C ALA A 16 -6.30 5.62 -13.12
N LEU A 17 -5.01 5.59 -12.78
CA LEU A 17 -4.32 4.35 -12.43
C LEU A 17 -4.75 3.80 -11.06
N GLN A 18 -5.18 4.65 -10.14
CA GLN A 18 -5.79 4.20 -8.88
C GLN A 18 -7.19 3.63 -9.07
N GLU A 19 -7.94 4.11 -10.07
CA GLU A 19 -9.25 3.54 -10.41
C GLU A 19 -9.10 2.14 -11.02
N ASP A 20 -8.28 1.98 -12.03
CA ASP A 20 -8.10 0.71 -12.74
C ASP A 20 -6.77 0.68 -13.51
N ALA A 21 -5.69 0.34 -12.81
CA ALA A 21 -4.38 0.28 -13.43
C ALA A 21 -4.26 -0.79 -14.52
N ARG A 22 -5.06 -1.84 -14.45
CA ARG A 22 -4.97 -2.98 -15.38
C ARG A 22 -5.57 -2.68 -16.76
N ASN A 23 -6.74 -2.03 -16.78
CA ASN A 23 -7.50 -1.82 -18.02
C ASN A 23 -7.35 -0.40 -18.57
N MET A 24 -6.78 0.52 -17.80
CA MET A 24 -6.57 1.90 -18.20
C MET A 24 -5.33 2.01 -19.10
N SER A 25 -5.54 2.18 -20.40
CA SER A 25 -4.45 2.44 -21.34
C SER A 25 -3.98 3.89 -21.29
N SER A 26 -2.77 4.15 -21.77
CA SER A 26 -2.30 5.54 -21.94
C SER A 26 -3.16 6.35 -22.89
N GLY A 27 -3.78 5.72 -23.89
CA GLY A 27 -4.76 6.35 -24.78
C GLY A 27 -6.04 6.76 -24.05
N ASP A 28 -6.55 5.92 -23.13
CA ASP A 28 -7.73 6.24 -22.33
C ASP A 28 -7.45 7.43 -21.39
N ILE A 29 -6.27 7.47 -20.79
CA ILE A 29 -5.84 8.58 -19.93
C ILE A 29 -5.67 9.85 -20.78
N ALA A 30 -5.05 9.74 -21.94
CA ALA A 30 -4.87 10.87 -22.87
C ALA A 30 -6.21 11.51 -23.24
N ALA A 31 -7.24 10.71 -23.49
CA ALA A 31 -8.58 11.20 -23.77
C ALA A 31 -9.23 11.97 -22.62
N ARG A 32 -8.87 11.63 -21.36
CA ARG A 32 -9.35 12.34 -20.16
C ARG A 32 -8.58 13.63 -19.86
N THR A 33 -7.35 13.75 -20.33
CA THR A 33 -6.41 14.82 -19.93
C THR A 33 -6.16 15.86 -21.04
N ASP A 34 -6.79 15.71 -22.19
CA ASP A 34 -6.56 16.56 -23.38
C ASP A 34 -5.07 16.65 -23.78
N THR A 35 -4.39 15.51 -23.69
CA THR A 35 -2.99 15.36 -24.06
C THR A 35 -2.80 14.17 -25.00
N SER A 36 -1.57 13.92 -25.48
CA SER A 36 -1.28 12.79 -26.36
C SER A 36 -0.94 11.52 -25.58
N ASP A 37 -1.21 10.38 -26.19
CA ASP A 37 -0.81 9.06 -25.66
C ASP A 37 0.69 8.99 -25.38
N SER A 38 1.53 9.52 -26.29
CA SER A 38 2.98 9.55 -26.09
C SER A 38 3.41 10.41 -24.89
N THR A 39 2.70 11.51 -24.63
CA THR A 39 2.94 12.35 -23.45
C THR A 39 2.56 11.61 -22.18
N VAL A 40 1.42 10.93 -22.15
CA VAL A 40 0.99 10.12 -21.00
C VAL A 40 2.03 9.03 -20.69
N ARG A 41 2.53 8.30 -21.69
CA ARG A 41 3.57 7.29 -21.50
C ARG A 41 4.85 7.85 -20.89
N LYS A 42 5.31 9.00 -21.37
CA LYS A 42 6.49 9.68 -20.81
C LYS A 42 6.27 10.06 -19.35
N ARG A 43 5.08 10.57 -19.03
CA ARG A 43 4.72 10.97 -17.68
C ARG A 43 4.65 9.77 -16.73
N ILE A 44 4.04 8.66 -17.16
CA ILE A 44 4.00 7.42 -16.39
C ILE A 44 5.43 6.93 -16.11
N ASN A 45 6.29 6.86 -17.14
CA ASN A 45 7.68 6.44 -16.96
C ASN A 45 8.43 7.36 -15.97
N HIS A 46 8.16 8.65 -16.00
CA HIS A 46 8.73 9.60 -15.06
C HIS A 46 8.22 9.37 -13.63
N LEU A 47 6.92 9.20 -13.45
CA LEU A 47 6.31 8.90 -12.14
C LEU A 47 6.82 7.59 -11.54
N GLU A 48 7.09 6.59 -12.38
CA GLU A 48 7.70 5.32 -11.95
C GLU A 48 9.19 5.50 -11.58
N SER A 49 9.97 6.19 -12.42
CA SER A 49 11.41 6.40 -12.18
C SER A 49 11.69 7.31 -10.98
N SER A 50 10.79 8.23 -10.67
CA SER A 50 10.85 9.08 -9.48
C SER A 50 10.23 8.46 -8.23
N GLU A 51 9.79 7.20 -8.31
CA GLU A 51 9.17 6.44 -7.22
C GLU A 51 7.87 7.05 -6.65
N ILE A 52 7.23 7.96 -7.38
CA ILE A 52 5.88 8.42 -7.06
C ILE A 52 4.90 7.26 -7.28
N ILE A 53 5.06 6.53 -8.39
CA ILE A 53 4.44 5.22 -8.57
C ILE A 53 5.45 4.17 -8.16
N LYS A 54 5.21 3.51 -7.05
CA LYS A 54 6.09 2.46 -6.51
C LYS A 54 5.85 1.10 -7.16
N GLY A 55 4.70 0.88 -7.75
CA GLY A 55 4.32 -0.37 -8.37
C GLY A 55 2.82 -0.48 -8.57
N TYR A 56 2.42 -1.63 -9.07
CA TYR A 56 1.03 -2.00 -9.33
C TYR A 56 0.75 -3.34 -8.68
N SER A 57 -0.37 -3.44 -8.00
CA SER A 57 -0.79 -4.67 -7.32
C SER A 57 -2.29 -4.89 -7.46
N ALA A 58 -2.69 -6.15 -7.42
CA ALA A 58 -4.11 -6.47 -7.33
C ALA A 58 -4.63 -6.17 -5.92
N ASP A 59 -5.80 -5.56 -5.84
CA ASP A 59 -6.56 -5.50 -4.58
C ASP A 59 -7.31 -6.82 -4.42
N VAL A 60 -6.93 -7.60 -3.40
CA VAL A 60 -7.41 -8.97 -3.20
C VAL A 60 -8.38 -9.02 -2.04
N ASP A 61 -9.58 -9.52 -2.29
CA ASP A 61 -10.51 -9.93 -1.24
C ASP A 61 -10.04 -11.27 -0.67
N TYR A 62 -9.29 -11.22 0.43
CA TYR A 62 -8.73 -12.41 1.07
C TYR A 62 -9.83 -13.35 1.60
N GLN A 63 -10.96 -12.81 2.04
CA GLN A 63 -12.08 -13.64 2.51
C GLN A 63 -12.63 -14.49 1.36
N GLN A 64 -12.84 -13.91 0.19
CA GLN A 64 -13.28 -14.64 -1.01
C GLN A 64 -12.21 -15.60 -1.52
N ALA A 65 -10.94 -15.30 -1.27
CA ALA A 65 -9.81 -16.16 -1.63
C ALA A 65 -9.60 -17.35 -0.66
N GLY A 66 -10.41 -17.45 0.41
CA GLY A 66 -10.34 -18.55 1.38
C GLY A 66 -9.55 -18.23 2.66
N TYR A 67 -9.19 -16.96 2.86
CA TYR A 67 -8.43 -16.48 4.03
C TYR A 67 -9.24 -15.42 4.79
N PRO A 68 -10.24 -15.84 5.60
CA PRO A 68 -11.18 -14.92 6.22
C PRO A 68 -10.61 -14.10 7.37
N LEU A 69 -9.47 -14.49 7.93
CA LEU A 69 -8.85 -13.75 9.03
C LEU A 69 -7.87 -12.72 8.48
N ARG A 70 -8.14 -11.46 8.74
CA ARG A 70 -7.21 -10.36 8.55
C ARG A 70 -7.00 -9.67 9.88
N MET A 71 -5.78 -9.78 10.41
CA MET A 71 -5.41 -9.26 11.71
C MET A 71 -4.43 -8.10 11.58
N LEU A 72 -4.63 -7.09 12.41
CA LEU A 72 -3.66 -6.02 12.62
C LEU A 72 -2.93 -6.28 13.94
N LEU A 73 -1.63 -6.45 13.87
CA LEU A 73 -0.77 -6.61 15.04
C LEU A 73 -0.04 -5.29 15.29
N TYR A 74 -0.38 -4.64 16.39
CA TYR A 74 0.28 -3.42 16.84
C TYR A 74 1.52 -3.81 17.63
N CYS A 75 2.69 -3.45 17.13
CA CYS A 75 3.97 -3.87 17.65
C CYS A 75 4.85 -2.70 18.05
N THR A 76 5.74 -2.97 19.01
CA THR A 76 6.81 -2.05 19.39
C THR A 76 8.16 -2.72 19.14
N ALA A 77 9.01 -2.05 18.37
CA ALA A 77 10.40 -2.41 18.15
C ALA A 77 11.31 -1.30 18.71
N SER A 78 12.57 -1.62 18.99
CA SER A 78 13.53 -0.58 19.34
C SER A 78 13.72 0.39 18.17
N ILE A 79 13.78 1.68 18.46
CA ILE A 79 13.81 2.73 17.43
C ILE A 79 14.98 2.56 16.44
N PRO A 80 16.23 2.22 16.88
CA PRO A 80 17.33 2.04 15.94
C PRO A 80 17.18 0.85 14.98
N GLU A 81 16.42 -0.17 15.37
CA GLU A 81 16.30 -1.44 14.62
C GLU A 81 15.02 -1.54 13.78
N ARG A 82 14.05 -0.66 14.05
CA ARG A 82 12.70 -0.70 13.47
C ARG A 82 12.69 -0.83 11.96
N GLY A 83 13.44 0.03 11.25
CA GLY A 83 13.49 0.01 9.80
C GLY A 83 14.18 -1.23 9.22
N ASP A 84 15.19 -1.76 9.90
CA ASP A 84 15.94 -2.94 9.46
C ASP A 84 15.12 -4.23 9.61
N LEU A 85 14.15 -4.24 10.52
CA LEU A 85 13.27 -5.39 10.75
C LEU A 85 12.16 -5.54 9.69
N ILE A 86 11.79 -4.48 8.99
CA ILE A 86 10.66 -4.51 8.04
C ILE A 86 10.84 -5.58 6.96
N PRO A 87 11.98 -5.71 6.27
CA PRO A 87 12.15 -6.78 5.28
C PRO A 87 12.01 -8.17 5.87
N GLU A 88 12.54 -8.41 7.07
CA GLU A 88 12.46 -9.70 7.75
C GLU A 88 11.01 -10.02 8.15
N ILE A 89 10.25 -9.02 8.60
CA ILE A 89 8.82 -9.19 8.93
C ILE A 89 8.02 -9.53 7.67
N LEU A 90 8.32 -8.87 6.54
CA LEU A 90 7.64 -9.13 5.27
C LEU A 90 7.92 -10.54 4.71
N ASP A 91 9.02 -11.19 5.13
CA ASP A 91 9.34 -12.57 4.76
C ASP A 91 8.58 -13.63 5.58
N ILE A 92 7.85 -13.22 6.61
CA ILE A 92 7.04 -14.15 7.42
C ILE A 92 5.79 -14.55 6.63
N ASP A 93 5.55 -15.84 6.47
CA ASP A 93 4.35 -16.35 5.81
C ASP A 93 3.08 -15.83 6.50
N GLY A 94 2.17 -15.30 5.71
CA GLY A 94 0.92 -14.70 6.18
C GLY A 94 0.97 -13.18 6.39
N VAL A 95 2.15 -12.59 6.48
CA VAL A 95 2.29 -11.13 6.52
C VAL A 95 2.07 -10.56 5.11
N VAL A 96 1.19 -9.59 5.00
CA VAL A 96 0.85 -8.93 3.73
C VAL A 96 1.23 -7.45 3.68
N SER A 97 1.43 -6.82 4.83
CA SER A 97 1.94 -5.45 4.89
C SER A 97 2.56 -5.12 6.24
N VAL A 98 3.48 -4.17 6.23
CA VAL A 98 4.05 -3.55 7.43
C VAL A 98 3.99 -2.04 7.25
N GLN A 99 3.49 -1.35 8.26
CA GLN A 99 3.50 0.10 8.33
C GLN A 99 4.37 0.56 9.49
N GLU A 100 5.22 1.53 9.24
CA GLU A 100 5.99 2.21 10.26
C GLU A 100 5.19 3.38 10.80
N LEU A 101 5.00 3.43 12.12
CA LEU A 101 4.24 4.47 12.80
C LEU A 101 5.20 5.46 13.45
N VAL A 102 4.94 6.75 13.31
CA VAL A 102 5.85 7.81 13.80
C VAL A 102 5.49 8.26 15.20
N THR A 103 4.21 8.20 15.54
CA THR A 103 3.68 8.67 16.82
C THR A 103 2.98 7.54 17.57
N GLY A 104 3.11 7.54 18.88
CA GLY A 104 2.55 6.50 19.72
C GLY A 104 3.62 5.61 20.33
N GLU A 105 3.21 4.74 21.22
CA GLU A 105 4.09 3.74 21.85
C GLU A 105 4.39 2.60 20.88
N GLU A 106 3.35 2.14 20.16
CA GLU A 106 3.48 1.18 19.07
C GLU A 106 4.06 1.90 17.84
N ASN A 107 5.07 1.32 17.22
CA ASN A 107 5.78 1.91 16.11
C ASN A 107 5.82 1.07 14.84
N LEU A 108 5.21 -0.11 14.86
CA LEU A 108 4.99 -0.97 13.71
C LEU A 108 3.57 -1.52 13.72
N LEU A 109 2.92 -1.50 12.56
CA LEU A 109 1.64 -2.14 12.34
C LEU A 109 1.82 -3.24 11.28
N VAL A 110 1.65 -4.48 11.70
CA VAL A 110 1.80 -5.66 10.83
C VAL A 110 0.41 -6.18 10.48
N THR A 111 0.12 -6.30 9.19
CA THR A 111 -1.12 -6.94 8.72
C THR A 111 -0.84 -8.38 8.35
N VAL A 112 -1.60 -9.28 8.94
CA VAL A 112 -1.49 -10.73 8.75
C VAL A 112 -2.80 -11.27 8.22
N VAL A 113 -2.72 -12.21 7.30
CA VAL A 113 -3.87 -12.89 6.72
C VAL A 113 -3.73 -14.40 6.94
N GLY A 114 -4.82 -15.06 7.29
CA GLY A 114 -4.84 -16.48 7.56
C GLY A 114 -6.19 -17.13 7.36
N GLU A 115 -6.20 -18.43 7.26
CA GLU A 115 -7.41 -19.25 7.18
C GLU A 115 -8.04 -19.45 8.56
N SER A 116 -7.18 -19.58 9.58
CA SER A 116 -7.56 -19.82 10.98
C SER A 116 -6.54 -19.23 11.97
N ASP A 117 -6.86 -19.27 13.25
CA ASP A 117 -5.96 -18.83 14.33
C ASP A 117 -4.60 -19.56 14.31
N SER A 118 -4.57 -20.80 13.80
CA SER A 118 -3.34 -21.57 13.67
C SER A 118 -2.35 -20.96 12.66
N ASP A 119 -2.80 -20.10 11.76
CA ASP A 119 -1.94 -19.36 10.83
C ASP A 119 -1.42 -18.06 11.46
N ILE A 120 -2.19 -17.45 12.35
CA ILE A 120 -1.85 -16.17 12.99
C ILE A 120 -0.83 -16.35 14.12
N THR A 121 -1.02 -17.39 14.95
CA THR A 121 -0.18 -17.66 16.11
C THR A 121 1.32 -17.79 15.78
N PRO A 122 1.74 -18.50 14.71
CA PRO A 122 3.14 -18.56 14.33
C PRO A 122 3.74 -17.21 13.93
N VAL A 123 2.94 -16.32 13.33
CA VAL A 123 3.39 -14.98 12.97
C VAL A 123 3.65 -14.15 14.23
N ALA A 124 2.72 -14.14 15.19
CA ALA A 124 2.91 -13.45 16.45
C ALA A 124 4.15 -13.98 17.19
N GLN A 125 4.37 -15.30 17.20
CA GLN A 125 5.56 -15.89 17.82
C GLN A 125 6.85 -15.47 17.10
N ALA A 126 6.85 -15.44 15.76
CA ALA A 126 8.01 -14.99 14.99
C ALA A 126 8.37 -13.54 15.30
N LEU A 127 7.37 -12.67 15.45
CA LEU A 127 7.59 -11.26 15.83
C LEU A 127 8.20 -11.15 17.23
N LEU A 128 7.71 -11.94 18.20
CA LEU A 128 8.29 -12.01 19.55
C LEU A 128 9.73 -12.51 19.51
N ASP A 129 10.03 -13.53 18.72
CA ASP A 129 11.38 -14.10 18.56
C ASP A 129 12.36 -13.09 17.93
N MET A 130 11.85 -12.16 17.13
CA MET A 130 12.61 -11.03 16.57
C MET A 130 12.82 -9.89 17.58
N GLY A 131 12.29 -10.00 18.78
CA GLY A 131 12.42 -9.00 19.84
C GLY A 131 11.36 -7.91 19.84
N LEU A 132 10.30 -8.04 19.03
CA LEU A 132 9.19 -7.09 19.07
C LEU A 132 8.26 -7.43 20.26
N THR A 133 7.59 -6.41 20.76
CA THR A 133 6.44 -6.58 21.64
C THR A 133 5.17 -6.45 20.81
N VAL A 134 4.28 -7.43 20.88
CA VAL A 134 2.93 -7.35 20.29
C VAL A 134 1.99 -6.78 21.36
N ALA A 135 1.59 -5.53 21.19
CA ALA A 135 0.80 -4.81 22.18
C ALA A 135 -0.70 -5.09 22.04
N ASP A 136 -1.18 -5.23 20.81
CA ASP A 136 -2.60 -5.45 20.53
C ASP A 136 -2.78 -6.25 19.22
N GLU A 137 -3.88 -7.01 19.16
CA GLU A 137 -4.29 -7.80 18.01
C GLU A 137 -5.74 -7.45 17.67
N VAL A 138 -5.97 -6.92 16.48
CA VAL A 138 -7.28 -6.44 16.05
C VAL A 138 -7.74 -7.17 14.80
N LEU A 139 -8.92 -7.80 14.87
CA LEU A 139 -9.54 -8.43 13.71
C LEU A 139 -10.18 -7.38 12.81
N VAL A 140 -9.80 -7.34 11.55
CA VAL A 140 -10.38 -6.46 10.54
C VAL A 140 -11.64 -7.11 9.97
N ARG A 141 -12.75 -6.40 10.02
CA ARG A 141 -14.02 -6.85 9.44
C ARG A 141 -14.11 -6.52 7.95
N SER A 142 -13.70 -5.33 7.57
CA SER A 142 -13.69 -4.90 6.17
C SER A 142 -12.56 -3.92 5.91
N HIS A 143 -12.07 -3.88 4.68
CA HIS A 143 -11.04 -2.97 4.23
C HIS A 143 -11.43 -2.44 2.86
N GLU A 144 -11.74 -1.16 2.80
CA GLU A 144 -12.18 -0.48 1.60
C GLU A 144 -11.19 0.62 1.24
N THR A 145 -10.90 0.76 -0.03
CA THR A 145 -10.02 1.80 -0.56
C THR A 145 -10.72 2.60 -1.66
N THR A 146 -10.29 3.82 -1.87
CA THR A 146 -10.74 4.68 -2.95
C THR A 146 -9.59 5.50 -3.49
N PRO A 147 -9.59 5.88 -4.78
CA PRO A 147 -8.62 6.81 -5.31
C PRO A 147 -8.60 8.13 -4.53
N PHE A 148 -7.43 8.74 -4.46
CA PHE A 148 -7.29 10.03 -3.78
C PHE A 148 -8.00 11.14 -4.58
N GLY A 149 -9.13 11.62 -4.07
CA GLY A 149 -10.04 12.52 -4.80
C GLY A 149 -9.43 13.86 -5.22
N LYS A 150 -8.39 14.35 -4.52
CA LYS A 150 -7.69 15.58 -4.93
C LYS A 150 -6.85 15.42 -6.19
N PHE A 151 -6.62 14.19 -6.65
CA PHE A 151 -6.01 13.94 -7.95
C PHE A 151 -7.02 14.06 -9.09
N ASP A 152 -8.32 13.99 -8.83
CA ASP A 152 -9.38 14.24 -9.80
C ASP A 152 -9.60 15.74 -9.97
N SER A 153 -8.62 16.43 -10.54
CA SER A 153 -8.70 17.87 -10.81
C SER A 153 -9.49 18.19 -12.09
N GLY A 154 -10.13 17.19 -12.71
CA GLY A 154 -10.78 17.31 -14.00
C GLY A 154 -12.20 17.87 -13.99
N ASN A 155 -12.82 18.14 -12.83
CA ASN A 155 -14.18 18.72 -12.74
C ASN A 155 -14.34 19.67 -11.55
N GLY A 156 -13.50 20.69 -11.50
CA GLY A 156 -13.81 21.86 -10.71
C GLY A 156 -14.68 22.83 -11.51
N THR A 157 -15.96 22.70 -11.38
CA THR A 157 -16.86 23.83 -11.60
C THR A 157 -16.80 24.75 -10.40
#